data_340bbacbef865126b7cb5234a2bb2c2b
#
_entry.id   340bbacbef865126b7cb5234a2bb2c2b
#
_cell.length_a   1.000
_cell.length_b   1.000
_cell.length_c   1.000
_cell.angle_alpha   90.00
_cell.angle_beta   90.00
_cell.angle_gamma   90.00
#
_symmetry.space_group_name_H-M   'P 1'
#
loop_
_entity.id
_entity.type
_entity.pdbx_description
1 polymer ?
#
loop_
_entity_poly.entity_id
_entity_poly.type
_entity_poly.pdbx_seq_one_letter_code
_entity_poly.pdbx_strand_id
1 'polypeptide(L)'
;MKNPIVAAIESRVSTNLFDAEKALTDEQIEELTRLATRAPTAYNLQNWRFIAVRAPEAKVRLQAAAYGQVKVTEAAVTYIVCGQLPSHTVMEGRLRPSVEAGFMPMDMVGAWADAVKSTYGDDPQMQRDEAIRTATLGAAFLMFAAEAYGLASGPMVGFDPATVARQFGLAADEIPVVLIAVGHAREGNWPQKPRLPVSRILETI
;
A
#
# COMPACT_ATOMS: atom_id res chain seq x y z
N MET A 1 7.30 -7.55 29.33
CA MET A 1 7.44 -7.70 27.86
C MET A 1 6.85 -6.47 27.18
N LYS A 2 7.51 -5.89 26.15
CA LYS A 2 6.91 -4.81 25.34
C LYS A 2 5.68 -5.36 24.60
N ASN A 3 4.68 -4.52 24.39
CA ASN A 3 3.54 -4.84 23.54
C ASN A 3 4.05 -5.22 22.14
N PRO A 4 3.62 -6.34 21.52
CA PRO A 4 4.15 -6.80 20.25
C PRO A 4 3.95 -5.80 19.10
N ILE A 5 2.86 -5.02 19.11
CA ILE A 5 2.62 -3.97 18.13
C ILE A 5 3.65 -2.84 18.26
N VAL A 6 3.92 -2.42 19.49
CA VAL A 6 4.96 -1.39 19.75
C VAL A 6 6.33 -1.90 19.33
N ALA A 7 6.64 -3.17 19.60
CA ALA A 7 7.90 -3.78 19.17
C ALA A 7 8.03 -3.76 17.64
N ALA A 8 6.99 -4.13 16.89
CA ALA A 8 6.99 -4.10 15.43
C ALA A 8 7.14 -2.67 14.87
N ILE A 9 6.54 -1.66 15.50
CA ILE A 9 6.69 -0.26 15.10
C ILE A 9 8.13 0.21 15.27
N GLU A 10 8.78 -0.18 16.38
CA GLU A 10 10.14 0.21 16.70
C GLU A 10 11.20 -0.55 15.90
N SER A 11 10.98 -1.84 15.61
CA SER A 11 11.94 -2.71 14.88
C SER A 11 11.93 -2.47 13.37
N ARG A 12 10.79 -2.11 12.78
CA ARG A 12 10.66 -1.95 11.34
C ARG A 12 11.61 -0.89 10.79
N VAL A 13 12.45 -1.30 9.87
CA VAL A 13 13.36 -0.40 9.13
C VAL A 13 13.09 -0.45 7.62
N SER A 14 13.54 0.56 6.89
CA SER A 14 13.49 0.55 5.42
C SER A 14 14.69 -0.25 4.89
N THR A 15 14.43 -1.45 4.44
CA THR A 15 15.43 -2.41 3.95
C THR A 15 15.84 -2.11 2.52
N ASN A 16 17.14 -2.20 2.23
CA ASN A 16 17.70 -2.03 0.90
C ASN A 16 18.39 -3.30 0.35
N LEU A 17 18.87 -4.17 1.23
CA LEU A 17 19.59 -5.39 0.87
C LEU A 17 18.73 -6.60 1.22
N PHE A 18 18.31 -7.34 0.20
CA PHE A 18 17.47 -8.53 0.34
C PHE A 18 18.24 -9.80 -0.06
N ASP A 19 17.79 -10.93 0.47
CA ASP A 19 18.25 -12.26 0.10
C ASP A 19 17.44 -12.74 -1.11
N ALA A 20 18.05 -12.65 -2.29
CA ALA A 20 17.39 -12.97 -3.56
C ALA A 20 17.07 -14.47 -3.74
N GLU A 21 17.68 -15.34 -2.93
CA GLU A 21 17.45 -16.79 -3.01
C GLU A 21 16.21 -17.24 -2.21
N LYS A 22 15.70 -16.38 -1.34
CA LYS A 22 14.51 -16.67 -0.52
C LYS A 22 13.25 -16.11 -1.16
N ALA A 23 12.49 -16.97 -1.81
CA ALA A 23 11.21 -16.64 -2.40
C ALA A 23 10.09 -16.61 -1.34
N LEU A 24 8.96 -16.01 -1.70
CA LEU A 24 7.69 -16.11 -0.98
C LEU A 24 6.72 -16.99 -1.78
N THR A 25 5.86 -17.72 -1.06
CA THR A 25 4.78 -18.50 -1.69
C THR A 25 3.62 -17.59 -2.09
N ASP A 26 2.70 -18.11 -2.92
CA ASP A 26 1.50 -17.38 -3.32
C ASP A 26 0.61 -17.09 -2.10
N GLU A 27 0.48 -18.06 -1.19
CA GLU A 27 -0.30 -17.91 0.04
C GLU A 27 0.28 -16.80 0.95
N GLN A 28 1.61 -16.68 1.04
CA GLN A 28 2.25 -15.60 1.79
C GLN A 28 1.96 -14.22 1.16
N ILE A 29 2.02 -14.13 -0.16
CA ILE A 29 1.72 -12.90 -0.89
C ILE A 29 0.25 -12.50 -0.73
N GLU A 30 -0.66 -13.47 -0.82
CA GLU A 30 -2.09 -13.25 -0.60
C GLU A 30 -2.38 -12.81 0.84
N GLU A 31 -1.77 -13.46 1.83
CA GLU A 31 -1.97 -13.11 3.24
C GLU A 31 -1.44 -11.71 3.57
N LEU A 32 -0.26 -11.34 3.07
CA LEU A 32 0.26 -9.97 3.21
C LEU A 32 -0.70 -8.95 2.62
N THR A 33 -1.24 -9.24 1.43
CA THR A 33 -2.20 -8.37 0.76
C THR A 33 -3.52 -8.29 1.53
N ARG A 34 -4.04 -9.43 2.01
CA ARG A 34 -5.24 -9.49 2.84
C ARG A 34 -5.10 -8.62 4.10
N LEU A 35 -3.94 -8.66 4.76
CA LEU A 35 -3.67 -7.82 5.92
C LEU A 35 -3.53 -6.34 5.55
N ALA A 36 -2.93 -6.02 4.41
CA ALA A 36 -2.86 -4.65 3.89
C ALA A 36 -4.25 -4.04 3.70
N THR A 37 -5.23 -4.83 3.25
CA THR A 37 -6.62 -4.36 3.07
C THR A 37 -7.39 -4.17 4.38
N ARG A 38 -6.78 -4.38 5.56
CA ARG A 38 -7.37 -4.00 6.85
C ARG A 38 -7.16 -2.53 7.20
N ALA A 39 -6.40 -1.81 6.40
CA ALA A 39 -6.30 -0.36 6.55
C ALA A 39 -7.68 0.31 6.37
N PRO A 40 -7.97 1.38 7.11
CA PRO A 40 -9.20 2.13 6.92
C PRO A 40 -9.18 2.90 5.60
N THR A 41 -10.36 3.09 5.01
CA THR A 41 -10.55 3.95 3.84
C THR A 41 -11.78 4.83 4.04
N ALA A 42 -11.78 6.02 3.43
CA ALA A 42 -12.94 6.90 3.47
C ALA A 42 -14.18 6.16 2.91
N TYR A 43 -15.31 6.25 3.60
CA TYR A 43 -16.58 5.60 3.19
C TYR A 43 -16.45 4.11 2.84
N ASN A 44 -15.42 3.40 3.34
CA ASN A 44 -15.10 2.04 2.93
C ASN A 44 -14.92 1.90 1.39
N LEU A 45 -14.37 2.93 0.75
CA LEU A 45 -14.12 2.97 -0.70
C LEU A 45 -13.22 1.83 -1.17
N GLN A 46 -12.26 1.40 -0.35
CA GLN A 46 -11.29 0.37 -0.68
C GLN A 46 -10.67 0.60 -2.09
N ASN A 47 -10.41 1.86 -2.41
CA ASN A 47 -9.97 2.35 -3.71
C ASN A 47 -8.44 2.20 -3.89
N TRP A 48 -7.97 0.97 -3.77
CA TRP A 48 -6.59 0.55 -3.97
C TRP A 48 -6.49 -0.67 -4.88
N ARG A 49 -5.30 -0.84 -5.44
CA ARG A 49 -4.88 -2.07 -6.10
C ARG A 49 -3.44 -2.38 -5.72
N PHE A 50 -3.16 -3.64 -5.43
CA PHE A 50 -1.81 -4.14 -5.16
C PHE A 50 -1.39 -5.04 -6.31
N ILE A 51 -0.27 -4.72 -6.98
CA ILE A 51 0.30 -5.54 -8.04
C ILE A 51 1.59 -6.16 -7.48
N ALA A 52 1.58 -7.46 -7.24
CA ALA A 52 2.73 -8.20 -6.74
C ALA A 52 3.63 -8.63 -7.92
N VAL A 53 4.75 -7.94 -8.08
CA VAL A 53 5.72 -8.21 -9.15
C VAL A 53 6.77 -9.19 -8.63
N ARG A 54 6.74 -10.45 -9.14
CA ARG A 54 7.64 -11.53 -8.72
C ARG A 54 8.40 -12.21 -9.88
N ALA A 55 7.80 -12.24 -11.07
CA ALA A 55 8.45 -12.81 -12.24
C ALA A 55 9.75 -12.04 -12.56
N PRO A 56 10.89 -12.72 -12.82
CA PRO A 56 12.19 -12.08 -13.03
C PRO A 56 12.14 -10.99 -14.11
N GLU A 57 11.51 -11.25 -15.24
CA GLU A 57 11.42 -10.30 -16.35
C GLU A 57 10.58 -9.07 -15.99
N ALA A 58 9.51 -9.26 -15.18
CA ALA A 58 8.70 -8.16 -14.69
C ALA A 58 9.45 -7.31 -13.66
N LYS A 59 10.24 -7.95 -12.78
CA LYS A 59 11.12 -7.23 -11.83
C LYS A 59 12.18 -6.39 -12.56
N VAL A 60 12.79 -6.92 -13.63
CA VAL A 60 13.78 -6.17 -14.45
C VAL A 60 13.11 -4.93 -15.08
N ARG A 61 11.91 -5.07 -15.64
CA ARG A 61 11.16 -3.92 -16.18
C ARG A 61 10.84 -2.90 -15.09
N LEU A 62 10.39 -3.35 -13.91
CA LEU A 62 10.09 -2.48 -12.80
C LEU A 62 11.35 -1.79 -12.26
N GLN A 63 12.48 -2.49 -12.18
CA GLN A 63 13.76 -1.92 -11.78
C GLN A 63 14.19 -0.79 -12.72
N ALA A 64 14.05 -0.98 -14.03
CA ALA A 64 14.35 0.07 -15.02
C ALA A 64 13.48 1.31 -14.79
N ALA A 65 12.17 1.13 -14.57
CA ALA A 65 11.26 2.22 -14.23
C ALA A 65 11.53 2.85 -12.86
N ALA A 66 12.19 2.13 -11.96
CA ALA A 66 12.59 2.57 -10.62
C ALA A 66 14.05 3.04 -10.56
N TYR A 67 14.56 3.60 -11.64
CA TYR A 67 15.90 4.18 -11.75
C TYR A 67 17.04 3.23 -11.34
N GLY A 68 16.88 1.94 -11.63
CA GLY A 68 17.91 0.91 -11.39
C GLY A 68 18.01 0.45 -9.92
N GLN A 69 17.05 0.74 -9.07
CA GLN A 69 17.09 0.31 -7.66
C GLN A 69 17.16 -1.22 -7.54
N VAL A 70 18.30 -1.74 -7.09
CA VAL A 70 18.61 -3.17 -7.03
C VAL A 70 17.64 -3.96 -6.13
N LYS A 71 17.15 -3.36 -5.06
CA LYS A 71 16.18 -4.02 -4.17
C LYS A 71 14.88 -4.46 -4.87
N VAL A 72 14.55 -3.88 -6.04
CA VAL A 72 13.38 -4.30 -6.84
C VAL A 72 13.55 -5.73 -7.35
N THR A 73 14.76 -6.10 -7.75
CA THR A 73 15.08 -7.44 -8.27
C THR A 73 15.53 -8.41 -7.19
N GLU A 74 16.18 -7.94 -6.12
CA GLU A 74 16.65 -8.79 -5.02
C GLU A 74 15.53 -9.21 -4.04
N ALA A 75 14.52 -8.38 -3.82
CA ALA A 75 13.41 -8.74 -2.94
C ALA A 75 12.62 -9.94 -3.48
N ALA A 76 11.98 -10.71 -2.63
CA ALA A 76 11.15 -11.85 -3.04
C ALA A 76 9.98 -11.38 -3.93
N VAL A 77 9.36 -10.27 -3.58
CA VAL A 77 8.30 -9.60 -4.34
C VAL A 77 8.45 -8.08 -4.22
N THR A 78 8.11 -7.35 -5.27
CA THR A 78 7.96 -5.89 -5.19
C THR A 78 6.52 -5.52 -5.55
N TYR A 79 5.81 -4.95 -4.59
CA TYR A 79 4.45 -4.46 -4.81
C TYR A 79 4.47 -3.08 -5.46
N ILE A 80 3.62 -2.91 -6.48
CA ILE A 80 3.18 -1.59 -6.93
C ILE A 80 1.86 -1.33 -6.20
N VAL A 81 1.86 -0.38 -5.27
CA VAL A 81 0.64 0.00 -4.55
C VAL A 81 0.02 1.18 -5.26
N CYS A 82 -1.16 0.94 -5.81
CA CYS A 82 -1.92 1.93 -6.57
C CYS A 82 -3.11 2.44 -5.78
N GLY A 83 -3.37 3.74 -5.87
CA GLY A 83 -4.65 4.33 -5.49
C GLY A 83 -5.54 4.44 -6.72
N GLN A 84 -6.82 4.14 -6.57
CA GLN A 84 -7.85 4.35 -7.59
C GLN A 84 -8.59 5.65 -7.28
N LEU A 85 -8.90 6.44 -8.31
CA LEU A 85 -9.72 7.62 -8.11
C LEU A 85 -11.09 7.23 -7.53
N PRO A 86 -11.57 7.89 -6.45
CA PRO A 86 -12.82 7.54 -5.82
C PRO A 86 -14.00 7.74 -6.77
N SER A 87 -14.90 6.76 -6.79
CA SER A 87 -16.12 6.82 -7.58
C SER A 87 -17.33 6.42 -6.73
N HIS A 88 -18.40 7.22 -6.80
CA HIS A 88 -19.67 6.90 -6.17
C HIS A 88 -20.35 5.67 -6.78
N THR A 89 -20.02 5.33 -8.03
CA THR A 89 -20.65 4.21 -8.75
C THR A 89 -20.27 2.84 -8.21
N VAL A 90 -19.14 2.73 -7.47
CA VAL A 90 -18.71 1.46 -6.86
C VAL A 90 -19.29 1.23 -5.47
N MET A 91 -19.95 2.24 -4.87
CA MET A 91 -20.36 2.23 -3.47
C MET A 91 -21.34 1.10 -3.14
N GLU A 92 -22.32 0.85 -4.00
CA GLU A 92 -23.28 -0.23 -3.77
C GLU A 92 -22.56 -1.59 -3.62
N GLY A 93 -21.68 -1.92 -4.55
CA GLY A 93 -20.92 -3.18 -4.50
C GLY A 93 -19.97 -3.27 -3.30
N ARG A 94 -19.37 -2.16 -2.90
CA ARG A 94 -18.44 -2.10 -1.75
C ARG A 94 -19.16 -2.21 -0.40
N LEU A 95 -20.38 -1.68 -0.29
CA LEU A 95 -21.14 -1.65 0.96
C LEU A 95 -22.13 -2.83 1.11
N ARG A 96 -22.52 -3.48 0.01
CA ARG A 96 -23.43 -4.62 0.02
C ARG A 96 -23.07 -5.69 1.07
N PRO A 97 -21.80 -6.15 1.21
CA PRO A 97 -21.44 -7.11 2.23
C PRO A 97 -21.72 -6.65 3.66
N SER A 98 -21.63 -5.34 3.94
CA SER A 98 -21.95 -4.78 5.26
C SER A 98 -23.45 -4.77 5.53
N VAL A 99 -24.25 -4.57 4.49
CA VAL A 99 -25.72 -4.65 4.59
C VAL A 99 -26.16 -6.10 4.80
N GLU A 100 -25.63 -7.02 4.03
CA GLU A 100 -25.92 -8.46 4.14
C GLU A 100 -25.51 -9.05 5.51
N ALA A 101 -24.42 -8.52 6.09
CA ALA A 101 -23.98 -8.88 7.44
C ALA A 101 -24.77 -8.16 8.56
N GLY A 102 -25.71 -7.29 8.23
CA GLY A 102 -26.52 -6.55 9.21
C GLY A 102 -25.80 -5.42 9.95
N PHE A 103 -24.63 -4.99 9.47
CA PHE A 103 -23.85 -3.89 10.08
C PHE A 103 -24.30 -2.53 9.61
N MET A 104 -24.99 -2.45 8.48
CA MET A 104 -25.40 -1.22 7.84
C MET A 104 -26.82 -1.35 7.29
N PRO A 105 -27.72 -0.39 7.53
CA PRO A 105 -29.03 -0.38 6.87
C PRO A 105 -28.89 0.01 5.38
N MET A 106 -29.79 -0.50 4.54
CA MET A 106 -29.71 -0.35 3.08
C MET A 106 -29.84 1.13 2.63
N ASP A 107 -30.61 1.94 3.31
CA ASP A 107 -30.80 3.37 2.99
C ASP A 107 -29.51 4.19 3.18
N MET A 108 -28.60 3.73 4.04
CA MET A 108 -27.31 4.37 4.24
C MET A 108 -26.38 4.23 3.03
N VAL A 109 -26.57 3.20 2.19
CA VAL A 109 -25.77 2.98 0.98
C VAL A 109 -25.90 4.15 0.00
N GLY A 110 -27.15 4.57 -0.25
CA GLY A 110 -27.43 5.73 -1.11
C GLY A 110 -26.86 7.02 -0.53
N ALA A 111 -27.05 7.26 0.77
CA ALA A 111 -26.51 8.45 1.43
C ALA A 111 -24.98 8.53 1.36
N TRP A 112 -24.27 7.41 1.50
CA TRP A 112 -22.81 7.38 1.36
C TRP A 112 -22.35 7.54 -0.09
N ALA A 113 -23.07 6.99 -1.06
CA ALA A 113 -22.80 7.22 -2.49
C ALA A 113 -22.93 8.70 -2.87
N ASP A 114 -23.99 9.37 -2.38
CA ASP A 114 -24.21 10.80 -2.58
C ASP A 114 -23.11 11.64 -1.90
N ALA A 115 -22.69 11.26 -0.70
CA ALA A 115 -21.59 11.92 0.01
C ALA A 115 -20.26 11.78 -0.77
N VAL A 116 -19.95 10.60 -1.29
CA VAL A 116 -18.75 10.37 -2.15
C VAL A 116 -18.83 11.21 -3.42
N LYS A 117 -20.00 11.24 -4.08
CA LYS A 117 -20.23 12.08 -5.25
C LYS A 117 -20.03 13.57 -4.96
N SER A 118 -20.61 14.05 -3.86
CA SER A 118 -20.49 15.45 -3.43
C SER A 118 -19.05 15.82 -3.05
N THR A 119 -18.32 14.90 -2.42
CA THR A 119 -16.96 15.18 -1.93
C THR A 119 -15.91 15.14 -3.05
N TYR A 120 -16.05 14.20 -3.99
CA TYR A 120 -14.98 13.92 -4.97
C TYR A 120 -15.42 14.13 -6.43
N GLY A 121 -16.73 14.21 -6.72
CA GLY A 121 -17.25 14.07 -8.08
C GLY A 121 -16.69 15.05 -9.11
N ASP A 122 -16.52 16.30 -8.74
CA ASP A 122 -16.09 17.37 -9.63
C ASP A 122 -14.73 17.99 -9.25
N ASP A 123 -13.98 17.33 -8.35
CA ASP A 123 -12.67 17.83 -7.88
C ASP A 123 -11.55 16.81 -8.15
N PRO A 124 -10.82 16.94 -9.27
CA PRO A 124 -9.72 16.04 -9.62
C PRO A 124 -8.59 16.03 -8.58
N GLN A 125 -8.36 17.14 -7.87
CA GLN A 125 -7.34 17.20 -6.84
C GLN A 125 -7.77 16.40 -5.61
N MET A 126 -9.01 16.56 -5.14
CA MET A 126 -9.56 15.76 -4.04
C MET A 126 -9.60 14.27 -4.37
N GLN A 127 -9.95 13.91 -5.61
CA GLN A 127 -9.90 12.51 -6.09
C GLN A 127 -8.49 11.95 -5.99
N ARG A 128 -7.51 12.70 -6.49
CA ARG A 128 -6.10 12.30 -6.47
C ARG A 128 -5.57 12.17 -5.04
N ASP A 129 -5.89 13.12 -4.18
CA ASP A 129 -5.45 13.14 -2.79
C ASP A 129 -6.02 11.95 -2.01
N GLU A 130 -7.29 11.60 -2.24
CA GLU A 130 -7.91 10.42 -1.62
C GLU A 130 -7.29 9.11 -2.13
N ALA A 131 -7.04 8.99 -3.43
CA ALA A 131 -6.37 7.83 -4.01
C ALA A 131 -4.98 7.61 -3.38
N ILE A 132 -4.20 8.68 -3.23
CA ILE A 132 -2.87 8.64 -2.58
C ILE A 132 -3.00 8.29 -1.10
N ARG A 133 -3.94 8.90 -0.37
CA ARG A 133 -4.18 8.66 1.05
C ARG A 133 -4.53 7.19 1.32
N THR A 134 -5.49 6.66 0.57
CA THR A 134 -5.91 5.26 0.68
C THR A 134 -4.76 4.30 0.39
N ALA A 135 -4.06 4.48 -0.72
CA ALA A 135 -2.92 3.63 -1.08
C ALA A 135 -1.80 3.69 -0.03
N THR A 136 -1.53 4.87 0.53
CA THR A 136 -0.50 5.05 1.57
C THR A 136 -0.86 4.33 2.87
N LEU A 137 -2.13 4.35 3.28
CA LEU A 137 -2.59 3.59 4.45
C LEU A 137 -2.45 2.07 4.21
N GLY A 138 -2.88 1.58 3.04
CA GLY A 138 -2.71 0.17 2.67
C GLY A 138 -1.23 -0.24 2.61
N ALA A 139 -0.37 0.62 2.08
CA ALA A 139 1.08 0.41 2.05
C ALA A 139 1.69 0.32 3.45
N ALA A 140 1.25 1.15 4.40
CA ALA A 140 1.70 1.08 5.79
C ALA A 140 1.31 -0.25 6.43
N PHE A 141 0.07 -0.70 6.24
CA PHE A 141 -0.39 -1.99 6.74
C PHE A 141 0.36 -3.16 6.09
N LEU A 142 0.66 -3.09 4.79
CA LEU A 142 1.49 -4.10 4.11
C LEU A 142 2.88 -4.21 4.76
N MET A 143 3.52 -3.09 5.08
CA MET A 143 4.83 -3.10 5.73
C MET A 143 4.77 -3.69 7.14
N PHE A 144 3.72 -3.42 7.92
CA PHE A 144 3.52 -4.04 9.23
C PHE A 144 3.16 -5.52 9.12
N ALA A 145 2.39 -5.92 8.09
CA ALA A 145 2.13 -7.33 7.82
C ALA A 145 3.44 -8.07 7.53
N ALA A 146 4.32 -7.51 6.69
CA ALA A 146 5.64 -8.09 6.43
C ALA A 146 6.45 -8.26 7.74
N GLU A 147 6.53 -7.22 8.58
CA GLU A 147 7.22 -7.27 9.87
C GLU A 147 6.64 -8.36 10.79
N ALA A 148 5.31 -8.51 10.85
CA ALA A 148 4.64 -9.53 11.67
C ALA A 148 5.00 -10.96 11.25
N TYR A 149 5.35 -11.18 9.99
CA TYR A 149 5.81 -12.47 9.47
C TYR A 149 7.35 -12.61 9.44
N GLY A 150 8.08 -11.71 10.10
CA GLY A 150 9.55 -11.74 10.11
C GLY A 150 10.18 -11.41 8.74
N LEU A 151 9.42 -10.75 7.87
CA LEU A 151 9.89 -10.26 6.57
C LEU A 151 10.29 -8.79 6.68
N ALA A 152 11.24 -8.42 5.85
CA ALA A 152 11.67 -7.05 5.71
C ALA A 152 10.90 -6.32 4.60
N SER A 153 10.78 -5.00 4.73
CA SER A 153 10.16 -4.17 3.70
C SER A 153 11.00 -2.92 3.37
N GLY A 154 11.00 -2.54 2.09
CA GLY A 154 11.70 -1.36 1.60
C GLY A 154 10.82 -0.49 0.72
N PRO A 155 10.13 0.55 1.27
CA PRO A 155 9.33 1.46 0.47
C PRO A 155 10.19 2.38 -0.37
N MET A 156 9.69 2.76 -1.55
CA MET A 156 10.35 3.71 -2.46
C MET A 156 9.36 4.48 -3.30
N VAL A 157 9.61 5.77 -3.47
CA VAL A 157 8.87 6.69 -4.34
C VAL A 157 9.70 7.15 -5.54
N GLY A 158 10.98 6.73 -5.60
CA GLY A 158 11.87 7.02 -6.70
C GLY A 158 11.61 6.08 -7.88
N PHE A 159 10.60 6.37 -8.69
CA PHE A 159 10.28 5.68 -9.94
C PHE A 159 9.57 6.62 -10.90
N ASP A 160 9.48 6.26 -12.17
CA ASP A 160 8.69 6.97 -13.17
C ASP A 160 7.25 6.43 -13.20
N PRO A 161 6.26 7.17 -12.67
CA PRO A 161 4.88 6.72 -12.60
C PRO A 161 4.25 6.41 -13.96
N ALA A 162 4.57 7.19 -14.98
CA ALA A 162 4.02 7.01 -16.32
C ALA A 162 4.53 5.72 -16.97
N THR A 163 5.81 5.42 -16.79
CA THR A 163 6.40 4.17 -17.27
C THR A 163 5.86 2.97 -16.51
N VAL A 164 5.69 3.06 -15.18
CA VAL A 164 5.06 1.99 -14.37
C VAL A 164 3.62 1.76 -14.84
N ALA A 165 2.81 2.81 -14.99
CA ALA A 165 1.43 2.69 -15.43
C ALA A 165 1.33 1.97 -16.80
N ARG A 166 2.12 2.39 -17.76
CA ARG A 166 2.15 1.80 -19.11
C ARG A 166 2.61 0.35 -19.10
N GLN A 167 3.67 0.01 -18.38
CA GLN A 167 4.29 -1.32 -18.39
C GLN A 167 3.51 -2.36 -17.60
N PHE A 168 2.76 -1.94 -16.60
CA PHE A 168 2.00 -2.83 -15.71
C PHE A 168 0.49 -2.73 -15.90
N GLY A 169 0.04 -2.07 -16.98
CA GLY A 169 -1.36 -2.06 -17.37
C GLY A 169 -2.27 -1.40 -16.34
N LEU A 170 -1.86 -0.25 -15.81
CA LEU A 170 -2.72 0.53 -14.94
C LEU A 170 -3.84 1.19 -15.75
N ALA A 171 -5.04 1.19 -15.19
CA ALA A 171 -6.17 1.91 -15.75
C ALA A 171 -5.98 3.44 -15.63
N ALA A 172 -6.77 4.21 -16.37
CA ALA A 172 -6.65 5.67 -16.39
C ALA A 172 -6.98 6.32 -15.03
N ASP A 173 -7.75 5.63 -14.20
CA ASP A 173 -8.13 6.03 -12.85
C ASP A 173 -7.19 5.48 -11.76
N GLU A 174 -6.11 4.78 -12.14
CA GLU A 174 -5.14 4.22 -11.22
C GLU A 174 -3.85 5.06 -11.17
N ILE A 175 -3.39 5.36 -9.96
CA ILE A 175 -2.17 6.11 -9.68
C ILE A 175 -1.19 5.19 -8.95
N PRO A 176 0.00 4.88 -9.50
CA PRO A 176 1.04 4.18 -8.76
C PRO A 176 1.63 5.13 -7.71
N VAL A 177 1.41 4.82 -6.43
CA VAL A 177 1.73 5.74 -5.32
C VAL A 177 3.09 5.42 -4.69
N VAL A 178 3.36 4.15 -4.45
CA VAL A 178 4.59 3.69 -3.81
C VAL A 178 4.92 2.28 -4.26
N LEU A 179 6.21 1.99 -4.42
CA LEU A 179 6.70 0.62 -4.57
C LEU A 179 7.16 0.12 -3.21
N ILE A 180 6.87 -1.16 -2.90
CA ILE A 180 7.32 -1.79 -1.66
C ILE A 180 8.00 -3.12 -2.00
N ALA A 181 9.32 -3.16 -1.86
CA ALA A 181 10.08 -4.40 -1.89
C ALA A 181 9.82 -5.18 -0.59
N VAL A 182 9.50 -6.46 -0.67
CA VAL A 182 9.25 -7.35 0.48
C VAL A 182 10.02 -8.65 0.29
N GLY A 183 10.66 -9.12 1.36
CA GLY A 183 11.44 -10.35 1.34
C GLY A 183 12.25 -10.53 2.63
N HIS A 184 13.23 -11.40 2.59
CA HIS A 184 14.15 -11.61 3.71
C HIS A 184 15.30 -10.61 3.64
N ALA A 185 15.61 -9.95 4.77
CA ALA A 185 16.75 -9.05 4.83
C ALA A 185 18.07 -9.83 4.77
N ARG A 186 19.06 -9.25 4.08
CA ARG A 186 20.46 -9.66 4.14
C ARG A 186 21.22 -8.77 5.14
N GLU A 187 22.35 -9.22 5.64
CA GLU A 187 23.24 -8.40 6.47
C GLU A 187 23.72 -7.14 5.74
N GLY A 188 24.05 -6.10 6.51
CA GLY A 188 24.55 -4.83 5.98
C GLY A 188 23.47 -3.74 5.81
N ASN A 189 22.22 -4.02 6.13
CA ASN A 189 21.18 -3.00 6.16
C ASN A 189 21.43 -1.99 7.29
N TRP A 190 21.06 -0.73 7.04
CA TRP A 190 21.17 0.32 8.03
C TRP A 190 20.13 0.14 9.14
N PRO A 191 20.45 0.53 10.38
CA PRO A 191 19.48 0.58 11.46
C PRO A 191 18.43 1.66 11.22
N GLN A 192 17.41 1.72 12.10
CA GLN A 192 16.42 2.79 12.07
C GLN A 192 17.09 4.17 12.11
N LYS A 193 16.76 5.00 11.16
CA LYS A 193 17.27 6.37 11.08
C LYS A 193 16.71 7.23 12.22
N PRO A 194 17.49 8.15 12.78
CA PRO A 194 16.99 9.08 13.79
C PRO A 194 15.73 9.82 13.32
N ARG A 195 14.83 10.09 14.25
CA ARG A 195 13.61 10.88 14.03
C ARG A 195 13.74 12.23 14.73
N LEU A 196 12.99 13.20 14.22
CA LEU A 196 12.88 14.46 14.93
C LEU A 196 12.30 14.24 16.32
N PRO A 197 12.72 15.03 17.34
CA PRO A 197 12.11 14.98 18.66
C PRO A 197 10.61 15.28 18.58
N VAL A 198 9.82 14.62 19.42
CA VAL A 198 8.36 14.78 19.44
C VAL A 198 7.94 16.23 19.64
N SER A 199 8.69 16.98 20.47
CA SER A 199 8.47 18.41 20.72
C SER A 199 8.59 19.32 19.48
N ARG A 200 9.15 18.80 18.37
CA ARG A 200 9.27 19.56 17.10
C ARG A 200 8.11 19.32 16.16
N ILE A 201 7.28 18.33 16.43
CA ILE A 201 6.24 17.86 15.52
C ILE A 201 4.87 17.69 16.20
N LEU A 202 4.81 17.82 17.53
CA LEU A 202 3.57 17.75 18.30
C LEU A 202 3.26 19.14 18.86
N GLU A 203 2.06 19.59 18.60
CA GLU A 203 1.43 20.75 19.25
C GLU A 203 0.17 20.24 19.96
N THR A 204 -0.04 20.70 21.20
CA THR A 204 -1.26 20.41 21.97
C THR A 204 -1.99 21.74 22.17
N ILE A 205 -3.23 21.79 21.70
CA ILE A 205 -4.10 22.99 21.76
C ILE A 205 -5.16 22.80 22.84
#